data_0b3f69d5a09ea5394edcd0e300baaeb9
#
_entry.id   0b3f69d5a09ea5394edcd0e300baaeb9
#
_cell.length_a   1.000
_cell.length_b   1.000
_cell.length_c   1.000
_cell.angle_alpha   90.00
_cell.angle_beta   90.00
_cell.angle_gamma   90.00
#
_symmetry.space_group_name_H-M   'P 1'
#
loop_
_entity.id
_entity.type
_entity.pdbx_description
1 polymer ?
#
loop_
_entity_poly.entity_id
_entity_poly.type
_entity_poly.pdbx_seq_one_letter_code
_entity_poly.pdbx_strand_id
1 'polypeptide(L)'
;MKKRWMYIGLCLMALTACQKDASSSGGEKVNKELIEAYWADAYKDEKNGFNTIADITNAFTYIDGVSVDKADDNAIFKDVKHLFLNKNAIRAVNLPEGYAFTFPAQKMSIDASLSKLRTKYFTDQSILTITTENQNPYGNTPRGWEIYLTEWINRFINDPGFLQANNLAYIQQPSVIENYRQIYELHSYDIEILDHENIEYPYYHIRVLRPMDDYINFHLFVMKSKIKNTNEIDMVMDSFTIISKMGVSKNIQQEYTLKIPSYWTEETKNYYQKLKNQNTVDWGVFSVSMPSDNDGNYNSEGERLLAEKERLETAFDYQYDILPTYTHMGWYNYEKPLYRPNFKMAKYIAGGNGFNNKPVLQYTYQFTYSNNTELNGYTPMFDVLRGKFDDFFASLARDVKSYEQPVLFRLNNEMNTDWTSYCGMVTLLDPDIFIMTWQKLYKIFEKEGVNNAIWIFNPIARSTPYSNWGDMLNFMPGEDYVQMLGLTSYEMGNDAENYRSFYDHYTELYQRNTPYFDQYPAIISEFAAGSGGEVMMNYDTNQYEETEPMRNKDLQAKWVQEMFTYFNAEDKSQYPFVKNIKAAIWFSTNDVVVLNDETKITNYLKLDDALIGTLAAFKEGLKNNH
;
A
#
# COMPACT_ATOMS: atom_id res chain seq x y z
N MET A 1 -13.01 35.19 24.34
CA MET A 1 -11.70 34.54 24.16
C MET A 1 -11.05 34.06 25.46
N LYS A 2 -10.88 34.90 26.52
CA LYS A 2 -10.21 34.45 27.77
C LYS A 2 -10.93 33.31 28.56
N LYS A 3 -12.24 33.21 28.52
CA LYS A 3 -12.99 32.16 29.25
C LYS A 3 -12.87 30.77 28.62
N ARG A 4 -12.75 30.67 27.29
CA ARG A 4 -12.64 29.38 26.60
C ARG A 4 -11.32 28.62 26.88
N TRP A 5 -10.22 29.34 27.01
CA TRP A 5 -8.91 28.74 27.34
C TRP A 5 -8.82 28.19 28.77
N MET A 6 -9.57 28.79 29.71
CA MET A 6 -9.59 28.32 31.11
C MET A 6 -10.29 26.95 31.24
N TYR A 7 -11.31 26.67 30.39
CA TYR A 7 -12.02 25.39 30.38
C TYR A 7 -11.21 24.25 29.77
N ILE A 8 -10.40 24.53 28.75
CA ILE A 8 -9.49 23.55 28.16
C ILE A 8 -8.43 23.11 29.18
N GLY A 9 -7.95 24.02 30.01
CA GLY A 9 -7.01 23.70 31.09
C GLY A 9 -7.61 22.81 32.19
N LEU A 10 -8.88 23.01 32.55
CA LEU A 10 -9.57 22.17 33.53
C LEU A 10 -9.87 20.75 32.98
N CYS A 11 -10.23 20.66 31.69
CA CYS A 11 -10.42 19.38 31.02
C CYS A 11 -9.14 18.56 30.93
N LEU A 12 -7.98 19.22 30.70
CA LEU A 12 -6.67 18.56 30.72
C LEU A 12 -6.30 18.01 32.11
N MET A 13 -6.63 18.74 33.17
CA MET A 13 -6.38 18.27 34.55
C MET A 13 -7.28 17.06 34.92
N ALA A 14 -8.51 17.03 34.42
CA ALA A 14 -9.42 15.91 34.65
C ALA A 14 -8.94 14.62 33.92
N LEU A 15 -8.40 14.77 32.70
CA LEU A 15 -7.86 13.64 31.93
C LEU A 15 -6.52 13.13 32.50
N THR A 16 -5.67 14.02 33.04
CA THR A 16 -4.42 13.63 33.71
C THR A 16 -4.66 12.92 35.04
N ALA A 17 -5.73 13.25 35.75
CA ALA A 17 -6.11 12.55 36.97
C ALA A 17 -6.60 11.12 36.70
N CYS A 18 -7.32 10.89 35.56
CA CYS A 18 -7.70 9.53 35.14
C CYS A 18 -6.50 8.63 34.77
N GLN A 19 -5.38 9.23 34.31
CA GLN A 19 -4.17 8.45 33.99
C GLN A 19 -3.34 8.04 35.21
N LYS A 20 -3.43 8.76 36.32
CA LYS A 20 -2.62 8.43 37.51
C LYS A 20 -3.14 7.24 38.31
N ASP A 21 -4.42 6.91 38.21
CA ASP A 21 -5.02 5.81 38.93
C ASP A 21 -5.01 4.47 38.18
N ALA A 22 -4.47 4.44 36.94
CA ALA A 22 -4.42 3.26 36.07
C ALA A 22 -3.33 2.23 36.41
N SER A 23 -2.69 2.31 37.58
CA SER A 23 -1.61 1.40 37.99
C SER A 23 -1.99 0.29 38.95
N SER A 24 -3.28 0.05 39.21
CA SER A 24 -3.73 -1.05 40.05
C SER A 24 -4.59 -2.06 39.30
N SER A 25 -4.15 -3.29 39.26
CA SER A 25 -4.82 -4.48 38.77
C SER A 25 -6.18 -4.71 39.42
N GLY A 26 -7.23 -4.27 38.77
CA GLY A 26 -8.61 -4.49 39.19
C GLY A 26 -9.47 -3.52 38.41
N GLY A 27 -10.46 -4.02 37.67
CA GLY A 27 -11.32 -3.30 36.71
C GLY A 27 -11.49 -1.82 37.04
N GLU A 28 -11.07 -0.96 36.12
CA GLU A 28 -11.07 0.49 36.28
C GLU A 28 -12.44 0.95 36.80
N LYS A 29 -12.51 1.36 38.04
CA LYS A 29 -13.62 2.18 38.49
C LYS A 29 -13.51 3.50 37.77
N VAL A 30 -14.27 3.63 36.67
CA VAL A 30 -14.44 4.90 35.95
C VAL A 30 -14.71 5.98 37.00
N ASN A 31 -13.87 7.02 37.10
CA ASN A 31 -14.12 8.11 38.02
C ASN A 31 -15.32 8.92 37.51
N LYS A 32 -16.48 8.55 37.97
CA LYS A 32 -17.79 9.04 37.54
C LYS A 32 -17.90 10.56 37.62
N GLU A 33 -17.37 11.15 38.68
CA GLU A 33 -17.46 12.60 38.91
C GLU A 33 -16.62 13.39 37.87
N LEU A 34 -15.44 12.90 37.50
CA LEU A 34 -14.59 13.52 36.53
C LEU A 34 -15.15 13.42 35.12
N ILE A 35 -15.77 12.30 34.76
CA ILE A 35 -16.42 12.14 33.47
C ILE A 35 -17.67 13.00 33.36
N GLU A 36 -18.49 13.05 34.41
CA GLU A 36 -19.66 13.93 34.46
C GLU A 36 -19.28 15.40 34.31
N ALA A 37 -18.26 15.86 35.06
CA ALA A 37 -17.78 17.24 34.98
C ALA A 37 -17.26 17.57 33.56
N TYR A 38 -16.47 16.68 32.97
CA TYR A 38 -15.91 16.88 31.64
C TYR A 38 -17.00 17.01 30.57
N TRP A 39 -17.96 16.08 30.56
CA TRP A 39 -18.99 16.06 29.53
C TRP A 39 -20.08 17.10 29.79
N ALA A 40 -20.42 17.39 31.04
CA ALA A 40 -21.35 18.48 31.38
C ALA A 40 -20.83 19.83 30.90
N ASP A 41 -19.51 20.09 31.02
CA ASP A 41 -18.92 21.34 30.53
C ASP A 41 -18.75 21.36 29.00
N ALA A 42 -18.39 20.24 28.38
CA ALA A 42 -18.22 20.15 26.94
C ALA A 42 -19.55 20.29 26.15
N TYR A 43 -20.67 19.91 26.77
CA TYR A 43 -21.99 19.88 26.14
C TYR A 43 -23.07 20.68 26.87
N LYS A 44 -22.67 21.66 27.64
CA LYS A 44 -23.57 22.50 28.46
C LYS A 44 -24.71 23.15 27.65
N ASP A 45 -24.47 23.39 26.38
CA ASP A 45 -25.43 24.04 25.48
C ASP A 45 -26.22 23.03 24.60
N GLU A 46 -25.89 21.73 24.66
CA GLU A 46 -26.61 20.70 23.90
C GLU A 46 -27.79 20.17 24.69
N LYS A 47 -29.00 20.25 24.12
CA LYS A 47 -30.24 19.72 24.70
C LYS A 47 -30.21 18.22 25.01
N ASN A 48 -29.15 17.51 24.60
CA ASN A 48 -28.98 16.07 24.64
C ASN A 48 -27.83 15.65 25.56
N GLY A 49 -27.64 16.29 26.70
CA GLY A 49 -26.66 15.86 27.72
C GLY A 49 -26.82 14.39 28.14
N PHE A 50 -25.88 13.88 28.89
CA PHE A 50 -25.94 12.53 29.44
C PHE A 50 -27.23 12.29 30.20
N ASN A 51 -27.94 11.23 29.88
CA ASN A 51 -29.15 10.88 30.60
C ASN A 51 -28.82 10.29 31.99
N THR A 52 -27.76 9.47 32.06
CA THR A 52 -27.30 8.88 33.35
C THR A 52 -25.82 8.47 33.27
N ILE A 53 -25.18 8.31 34.46
CA ILE A 53 -23.84 7.73 34.58
C ILE A 53 -23.80 6.26 34.09
N ALA A 54 -24.92 5.54 34.23
CA ALA A 54 -25.04 4.18 33.73
C ALA A 54 -24.89 4.12 32.21
N ASP A 55 -25.39 5.13 31.47
CA ASP A 55 -25.25 5.21 30.02
C ASP A 55 -23.79 5.41 29.61
N ILE A 56 -23.04 6.21 30.34
CA ILE A 56 -21.61 6.41 30.14
C ILE A 56 -20.84 5.11 30.40
N THR A 57 -21.14 4.44 31.50
CA THR A 57 -20.47 3.18 31.88
C THR A 57 -20.75 2.10 30.85
N ASN A 58 -21.99 2.00 30.36
CA ASN A 58 -22.39 1.04 29.34
C ASN A 58 -21.74 1.36 27.97
N ALA A 59 -21.48 2.64 27.68
CA ALA A 59 -20.81 3.04 26.44
C ALA A 59 -19.38 2.50 26.33
N PHE A 60 -18.65 2.40 27.42
CA PHE A 60 -17.31 1.79 27.43
C PHE A 60 -17.33 0.27 27.17
N THR A 61 -18.44 -0.39 27.42
CA THR A 61 -18.62 -1.82 27.15
C THR A 61 -19.26 -2.10 25.79
N TYR A 62 -19.68 -1.07 25.06
CA TYR A 62 -20.47 -1.19 23.83
C TYR A 62 -19.60 -1.22 22.56
N ILE A 63 -18.30 -1.36 22.67
CA ILE A 63 -17.40 -1.52 21.54
C ILE A 63 -17.46 -2.98 21.10
N ASP A 64 -18.23 -3.24 20.05
CA ASP A 64 -18.37 -4.60 19.53
C ASP A 64 -17.09 -5.02 18.79
N GLY A 65 -16.57 -6.21 19.10
CA GLY A 65 -15.36 -6.75 18.49
C GLY A 65 -14.08 -6.53 19.30
N VAL A 66 -14.10 -5.62 20.28
CA VAL A 66 -13.03 -5.51 21.28
C VAL A 66 -13.67 -5.72 22.63
N SER A 67 -13.48 -6.90 23.23
CA SER A 67 -13.85 -7.06 24.64
C SER A 67 -13.04 -6.06 25.47
N VAL A 68 -13.65 -5.49 26.51
CA VAL A 68 -12.96 -4.59 27.44
C VAL A 68 -11.69 -5.25 27.99
N ASP A 69 -11.72 -6.56 28.19
CA ASP A 69 -10.58 -7.37 28.64
C ASP A 69 -9.44 -7.41 27.61
N LYS A 70 -9.75 -7.51 26.31
CA LYS A 70 -8.73 -7.41 25.24
C LYS A 70 -8.24 -5.98 25.02
N ALA A 71 -9.08 -4.98 25.29
CA ALA A 71 -8.66 -3.58 25.27
C ALA A 71 -7.67 -3.27 26.40
N ASP A 72 -7.74 -3.96 27.52
CA ASP A 72 -6.80 -3.79 28.62
C ASP A 72 -5.40 -4.34 28.30
N ASP A 73 -5.30 -5.39 27.53
CA ASP A 73 -4.01 -5.93 27.07
C ASP A 73 -3.42 -5.14 25.91
N ASN A 74 -4.24 -4.34 25.21
CA ASN A 74 -3.83 -3.58 24.05
C ASN A 74 -3.79 -2.07 24.35
N ALA A 75 -2.58 -1.53 24.56
CA ALA A 75 -2.37 -0.14 24.96
C ALA A 75 -3.00 0.90 24.02
N ILE A 76 -3.24 0.55 22.75
CA ILE A 76 -3.84 1.47 21.74
C ILE A 76 -5.31 1.70 22.04
N PHE A 77 -6.05 0.68 22.40
CA PHE A 77 -7.49 0.81 22.71
C PHE A 77 -7.76 1.58 24.00
N LYS A 78 -6.78 1.67 24.90
CA LYS A 78 -6.89 2.49 26.11
C LYS A 78 -7.02 3.99 25.80
N ASP A 79 -6.47 4.42 24.66
CA ASP A 79 -6.40 5.82 24.28
C ASP A 79 -7.56 6.26 23.37
N VAL A 80 -8.37 5.33 22.86
CA VAL A 80 -9.58 5.61 22.08
C VAL A 80 -10.81 5.33 22.93
N LYS A 81 -11.57 6.36 23.27
CA LYS A 81 -12.71 6.30 24.18
C LYS A 81 -14.02 6.58 23.43
N HIS A 82 -15.08 5.91 23.84
CA HIS A 82 -16.43 6.11 23.31
C HIS A 82 -17.40 6.36 24.45
N LEU A 83 -18.22 7.38 24.30
CA LEU A 83 -19.21 7.77 25.31
C LEU A 83 -20.55 7.98 24.65
N PHE A 84 -21.61 7.39 25.20
CA PHE A 84 -22.98 7.71 24.80
C PHE A 84 -23.33 9.10 25.32
N LEU A 85 -23.80 9.97 24.39
CA LEU A 85 -24.38 11.25 24.75
C LEU A 85 -25.88 11.11 25.04
N ASN A 86 -26.56 10.25 24.25
CA ASN A 86 -27.98 9.93 24.39
C ASN A 86 -28.31 8.65 23.60
N LYS A 87 -29.60 8.33 23.48
CA LYS A 87 -30.08 7.16 22.73
C LYS A 87 -29.64 7.14 21.26
N ASN A 88 -29.32 8.30 20.67
CA ASN A 88 -29.15 8.47 19.24
C ASN A 88 -27.73 8.90 18.84
N ALA A 89 -26.82 9.12 19.78
CA ALA A 89 -25.49 9.62 19.47
C ALA A 89 -24.41 9.04 20.38
N ILE A 90 -23.26 8.76 19.80
CA ILE A 90 -22.02 8.34 20.46
C ILE A 90 -20.98 9.42 20.26
N ARG A 91 -20.27 9.80 21.31
CA ARG A 91 -19.06 10.63 21.24
C ARG A 91 -17.83 9.74 21.15
N ALA A 92 -17.12 9.78 20.04
CA ALA A 92 -15.83 9.15 19.88
C ALA A 92 -14.71 10.14 20.24
N VAL A 93 -13.74 9.70 21.04
CA VAL A 93 -12.57 10.50 21.43
C VAL A 93 -11.32 9.70 21.14
N ASN A 94 -10.45 10.23 20.28
CA ASN A 94 -9.17 9.62 19.93
C ASN A 94 -8.04 10.50 20.50
N LEU A 95 -7.55 10.13 21.67
CA LEU A 95 -6.53 10.89 22.39
C LEU A 95 -5.18 10.89 21.68
N PRO A 96 -4.68 9.74 21.17
CA PRO A 96 -3.38 9.72 20.48
C PRO A 96 -3.34 10.60 19.23
N GLU A 97 -4.43 10.60 18.47
CA GLU A 97 -4.54 11.41 17.24
C GLU A 97 -5.04 12.82 17.49
N GLY A 98 -5.61 13.09 18.67
CA GLY A 98 -5.98 14.43 19.11
C GLY A 98 -7.27 14.95 18.47
N TYR A 99 -8.28 14.09 18.30
CA TYR A 99 -9.60 14.52 17.82
C TYR A 99 -10.76 13.86 18.56
N ALA A 100 -11.92 14.47 18.43
CA ALA A 100 -13.19 13.90 18.89
C ALA A 100 -14.31 14.29 17.93
N PHE A 101 -15.33 13.43 17.81
CA PHE A 101 -16.52 13.67 16.98
C PHE A 101 -17.72 12.90 17.50
N THR A 102 -18.90 13.24 17.00
CA THR A 102 -20.15 12.56 17.34
C THR A 102 -20.64 11.74 16.14
N PHE A 103 -21.09 10.53 16.42
CA PHE A 103 -21.64 9.62 15.44
C PHE A 103 -23.01 9.12 15.87
N PRO A 104 -23.93 8.72 14.97
CA PRO A 104 -25.22 8.15 15.36
C PRO A 104 -25.04 6.94 16.25
N ALA A 105 -25.85 6.84 17.32
CA ALA A 105 -25.81 5.71 18.25
C ALA A 105 -26.35 4.45 17.57
N GLN A 106 -25.46 3.60 17.16
CA GLN A 106 -25.75 2.28 16.61
C GLN A 106 -24.58 1.36 17.01
N LYS A 107 -24.75 0.08 16.79
CA LYS A 107 -23.66 -0.86 17.03
C LYS A 107 -22.41 -0.39 16.28
N MET A 108 -21.35 -0.13 17.02
CA MET A 108 -20.09 0.37 16.47
C MET A 108 -18.93 -0.48 16.94
N SER A 109 -18.03 -0.83 16.01
CA SER A 109 -16.73 -1.39 16.33
C SER A 109 -15.62 -0.49 15.78
N ILE A 110 -14.39 -0.66 16.27
CA ILE A 110 -13.26 0.19 15.94
C ILE A 110 -12.07 -0.68 15.60
N ASP A 111 -11.39 -0.28 14.52
CA ASP A 111 -10.04 -0.74 14.23
C ASP A 111 -9.05 0.41 14.41
N ALA A 112 -8.37 0.43 15.55
CA ALA A 112 -7.26 1.31 15.87
C ALA A 112 -5.89 0.62 15.73
N SER A 113 -5.82 -0.55 15.10
CA SER A 113 -4.59 -1.33 14.94
C SER A 113 -3.49 -0.57 14.19
N LEU A 114 -3.87 0.33 13.32
CA LEU A 114 -2.96 1.20 12.57
C LEU A 114 -3.17 2.67 12.95
N SER A 115 -3.38 2.98 14.23
CA SER A 115 -3.75 4.34 14.67
C SER A 115 -2.70 5.40 14.34
N LYS A 116 -1.44 5.02 14.10
CA LYS A 116 -0.42 5.93 13.59
C LYS A 116 -0.71 6.39 12.14
N LEU A 117 -1.44 5.59 11.37
CA LEU A 117 -1.79 5.85 9.97
C LEU A 117 -3.25 6.24 9.84
N ARG A 118 -4.15 5.44 10.42
CA ARG A 118 -5.59 5.62 10.34
C ARG A 118 -6.33 4.93 11.48
N THR A 119 -7.56 5.38 11.77
CA THR A 119 -8.52 4.67 12.61
C THR A 119 -9.80 4.46 11.84
N LYS A 120 -10.37 3.24 11.88
CA LYS A 120 -11.64 2.91 11.24
C LYS A 120 -12.74 2.71 12.27
N TYR A 121 -13.92 3.23 11.94
CA TYR A 121 -15.14 3.10 12.73
C TYR A 121 -16.20 2.40 11.88
N PHE A 122 -16.68 1.26 12.35
CA PHE A 122 -17.62 0.39 11.63
C PHE A 122 -18.99 0.47 12.27
N THR A 123 -20.01 0.59 11.46
CA THR A 123 -21.40 0.40 11.85
C THR A 123 -22.07 -0.62 10.92
N ASP A 124 -23.33 -0.94 11.16
CA ASP A 124 -24.09 -1.83 10.26
C ASP A 124 -24.30 -1.21 8.86
N GLN A 125 -24.21 0.12 8.74
CA GLN A 125 -24.50 0.86 7.51
C GLN A 125 -23.28 1.47 6.84
N SER A 126 -22.21 1.76 7.59
CA SER A 126 -21.07 2.54 7.08
C SER A 126 -19.74 2.14 7.70
N ILE A 127 -18.68 2.51 6.99
CA ILE A 127 -17.29 2.45 7.49
C ILE A 127 -16.71 3.85 7.32
N LEU A 128 -16.32 4.48 8.42
CA LEU A 128 -15.62 5.76 8.44
C LEU A 128 -14.14 5.52 8.71
N THR A 129 -13.28 5.90 7.79
CA THR A 129 -11.83 5.93 7.97
C THR A 129 -11.38 7.36 8.21
N ILE A 130 -10.64 7.61 9.29
CA ILE A 130 -10.04 8.91 9.59
C ILE A 130 -8.53 8.74 9.58
N THR A 131 -7.86 9.53 8.73
CA THR A 131 -6.41 9.63 8.65
C THR A 131 -5.98 11.03 9.06
N THR A 132 -5.04 11.12 9.98
CA THR A 132 -4.41 12.40 10.34
C THR A 132 -3.10 12.52 9.59
N GLU A 133 -3.04 13.45 8.64
CA GLU A 133 -1.83 13.74 7.88
C GLU A 133 -0.99 14.80 8.58
N ASN A 134 0.32 14.64 8.47
CA ASN A 134 1.31 15.57 9.03
C ASN A 134 2.46 15.82 8.06
N GLN A 135 2.22 15.60 6.77
CA GLN A 135 3.23 15.70 5.73
C GLN A 135 2.66 16.40 4.50
N ASN A 136 3.45 17.33 3.97
CA ASN A 136 3.21 17.94 2.68
C ASN A 136 4.59 18.16 2.02
N PRO A 137 4.93 17.41 0.97
CA PRO A 137 6.23 17.50 0.31
C PRO A 137 6.48 18.88 -0.35
N TYR A 138 5.41 19.66 -0.59
CA TYR A 138 5.50 21.00 -1.18
C TYR A 138 5.65 22.12 -0.15
N GLY A 139 5.78 21.79 1.14
CA GLY A 139 6.04 22.70 2.24
C GLY A 139 4.80 23.35 2.88
N ASN A 140 5.04 24.02 4.01
CA ASN A 140 4.00 24.67 4.82
C ASN A 140 3.63 26.06 4.26
N THR A 141 3.05 26.08 3.08
CA THR A 141 2.63 27.31 2.39
C THR A 141 1.28 27.13 1.69
N PRO A 142 0.50 28.21 1.45
CA PRO A 142 -0.72 28.14 0.66
C PRO A 142 -0.50 27.49 -0.71
N ARG A 143 0.60 27.82 -1.38
CA ARG A 143 0.93 27.25 -2.68
C ARG A 143 1.27 25.76 -2.59
N GLY A 144 2.00 25.34 -1.55
CA GLY A 144 2.29 23.93 -1.31
C GLY A 144 1.02 23.12 -1.07
N TRP A 145 0.07 23.67 -0.33
CA TRP A 145 -1.24 23.05 -0.12
C TRP A 145 -2.06 22.93 -1.41
N GLU A 146 -2.12 24.00 -2.20
CA GLU A 146 -2.81 23.98 -3.49
C GLU A 146 -2.27 22.89 -4.43
N ILE A 147 -0.93 22.77 -4.51
CA ILE A 147 -0.29 21.70 -5.30
C ILE A 147 -0.67 20.32 -4.74
N TYR A 148 -0.57 20.12 -3.43
CA TYR A 148 -0.92 18.84 -2.80
C TYR A 148 -2.36 18.44 -3.08
N LEU A 149 -3.31 19.35 -2.92
CA LEU A 149 -4.71 19.10 -3.25
C LEU A 149 -4.91 18.72 -4.71
N THR A 150 -4.32 19.50 -5.62
CA THR A 150 -4.52 19.32 -7.07
C THR A 150 -3.91 18.02 -7.55
N GLU A 151 -2.68 17.73 -7.16
CA GLU A 151 -1.94 16.58 -7.69
C GLU A 151 -2.33 15.25 -7.02
N TRP A 152 -2.74 15.27 -5.75
CA TRP A 152 -2.90 14.05 -4.97
C TRP A 152 -4.33 13.77 -4.52
N ILE A 153 -5.05 14.78 -4.04
CA ILE A 153 -6.40 14.59 -3.52
C ILE A 153 -7.45 14.78 -4.60
N ASN A 154 -7.43 15.94 -5.27
CA ASN A 154 -8.46 16.34 -6.22
C ASN A 154 -8.32 15.73 -7.60
N ARG A 155 -7.15 15.25 -7.95
CA ARG A 155 -6.79 14.87 -9.32
C ARG A 155 -7.85 14.01 -10.02
N PHE A 156 -8.45 13.10 -9.29
CA PHE A 156 -9.45 12.18 -9.84
C PHE A 156 -10.84 12.37 -9.25
N ILE A 157 -10.94 12.53 -7.92
CA ILE A 157 -12.26 12.65 -7.26
C ILE A 157 -12.99 13.94 -7.61
N ASN A 158 -12.29 14.95 -8.11
CA ASN A 158 -12.85 16.23 -8.58
C ASN A 158 -12.89 16.34 -10.12
N ASP A 159 -12.66 15.25 -10.84
CA ASP A 159 -12.68 15.22 -12.31
C ASP A 159 -13.94 14.49 -12.82
N PRO A 160 -14.90 15.22 -13.43
CA PRO A 160 -16.09 14.61 -14.02
C PRO A 160 -15.77 13.60 -15.15
N GLY A 161 -14.67 13.80 -15.88
CA GLY A 161 -14.22 12.88 -16.92
C GLY A 161 -13.79 11.55 -16.35
N PHE A 162 -13.00 11.58 -15.26
CA PHE A 162 -12.63 10.39 -14.51
C PHE A 162 -13.85 9.65 -13.96
N LEU A 163 -14.80 10.38 -13.35
CA LEU A 163 -16.01 9.76 -12.81
C LEU A 163 -16.80 9.07 -13.91
N GLN A 164 -17.03 9.75 -15.04
CA GLN A 164 -17.74 9.17 -16.18
C GLN A 164 -17.03 7.94 -16.75
N ALA A 165 -15.72 8.00 -16.94
CA ALA A 165 -14.93 6.89 -17.48
C ALA A 165 -14.98 5.63 -16.59
N ASN A 166 -15.20 5.80 -15.29
CA ASN A 166 -15.23 4.72 -14.29
C ASN A 166 -16.66 4.34 -13.84
N ASN A 167 -17.68 4.87 -14.52
CA ASN A 167 -19.07 4.67 -14.15
C ASN A 167 -19.35 5.06 -12.68
N LEU A 168 -18.85 6.25 -12.31
CA LEU A 168 -19.08 6.93 -11.05
C LEU A 168 -19.89 8.21 -11.28
N ALA A 169 -20.59 8.70 -10.27
CA ALA A 169 -21.34 9.94 -10.34
C ALA A 169 -21.26 10.73 -9.04
N TYR A 170 -21.32 12.06 -9.12
CA TYR A 170 -21.54 12.86 -7.93
C TYR A 170 -22.93 12.63 -7.36
N ILE A 171 -23.02 12.39 -6.05
CA ILE A 171 -24.27 12.47 -5.29
C ILE A 171 -24.61 13.95 -5.10
N GLN A 172 -23.60 14.76 -4.77
CA GLN A 172 -23.63 16.21 -4.68
C GLN A 172 -22.37 16.76 -5.34
N GLN A 173 -22.49 17.95 -5.96
CA GLN A 173 -21.31 18.61 -6.54
C GLN A 173 -20.26 18.89 -5.48
N PRO A 174 -18.98 18.74 -5.80
CA PRO A 174 -17.89 19.09 -4.91
C PRO A 174 -18.03 20.51 -4.36
N SER A 175 -17.70 20.69 -3.11
CA SER A 175 -17.78 22.00 -2.45
C SER A 175 -16.56 22.28 -1.58
N VAL A 176 -16.25 23.56 -1.46
CA VAL A 176 -15.19 24.07 -0.59
C VAL A 176 -15.74 25.16 0.31
N ILE A 177 -15.50 25.04 1.61
CA ILE A 177 -15.87 26.04 2.60
C ILE A 177 -14.59 26.55 3.26
N GLU A 178 -14.08 27.70 2.84
CA GLU A 178 -12.81 28.25 3.30
C GLU A 178 -12.78 28.65 4.78
N ASN A 179 -13.92 29.02 5.34
CA ASN A 179 -14.02 29.45 6.75
C ASN A 179 -14.96 28.54 7.54
N TYR A 180 -14.90 27.23 7.29
CA TYR A 180 -15.76 26.29 7.99
C TYR A 180 -15.54 26.40 9.51
N ARG A 181 -16.62 26.67 10.22
CA ARG A 181 -16.61 26.91 11.67
C ARG A 181 -15.57 27.96 12.13
N GLN A 182 -15.19 28.88 11.24
CA GLN A 182 -14.23 29.99 11.46
C GLN A 182 -12.78 29.59 11.72
N ILE A 183 -12.44 28.31 11.63
CA ILE A 183 -11.11 27.79 11.95
C ILE A 183 -10.57 26.74 10.96
N TYR A 184 -11.41 26.29 10.03
CA TYR A 184 -11.03 25.25 9.08
C TYR A 184 -11.31 25.65 7.64
N GLU A 185 -10.61 24.98 6.72
CA GLU A 185 -10.98 24.80 5.34
C GLU A 185 -11.52 23.38 5.18
N LEU A 186 -12.70 23.22 4.57
CA LEU A 186 -13.36 21.94 4.38
C LEU A 186 -13.62 21.71 2.89
N HIS A 187 -13.08 20.64 2.33
CA HIS A 187 -13.41 20.12 1.01
C HIS A 187 -14.33 18.91 1.14
N SER A 188 -15.35 18.84 0.29
CA SER A 188 -16.38 17.80 0.34
C SER A 188 -16.61 17.19 -1.04
N TYR A 189 -16.58 15.85 -1.10
CA TYR A 189 -16.85 15.06 -2.30
C TYR A 189 -17.78 13.92 -1.93
N ASP A 190 -18.93 13.86 -2.61
CA ASP A 190 -19.94 12.83 -2.41
C ASP A 190 -20.15 12.08 -3.73
N ILE A 191 -19.73 10.81 -3.79
CA ILE A 191 -19.61 10.02 -5.01
C ILE A 191 -20.35 8.70 -4.86
N GLU A 192 -21.08 8.31 -5.90
CA GLU A 192 -21.74 7.01 -6.02
C GLU A 192 -21.01 6.16 -7.06
N ILE A 193 -20.72 4.91 -6.72
CA ILE A 193 -20.32 3.89 -7.67
C ILE A 193 -21.61 3.37 -8.32
N LEU A 194 -21.79 3.62 -9.63
CA LEU A 194 -22.97 3.15 -10.36
C LEU A 194 -22.86 1.64 -10.68
N ASP A 195 -23.99 1.00 -11.04
CA ASP A 195 -24.06 -0.45 -11.31
C ASP A 195 -23.46 -1.29 -10.18
N HIS A 196 -23.86 -0.99 -8.96
CA HIS A 196 -23.23 -1.47 -7.72
C HIS A 196 -23.89 -2.71 -7.10
N GLU A 197 -24.66 -3.51 -7.83
CA GLU A 197 -25.38 -4.68 -7.29
C GLU A 197 -24.49 -5.65 -6.51
N ASN A 198 -23.19 -5.71 -6.87
CA ASN A 198 -22.18 -6.55 -6.21
C ASN A 198 -21.28 -5.79 -5.24
N ILE A 199 -21.57 -4.51 -4.95
CA ILE A 199 -20.74 -3.64 -4.12
C ILE A 199 -21.51 -3.30 -2.84
N GLU A 200 -20.99 -3.75 -1.69
CA GLU A 200 -21.68 -3.58 -0.40
C GLU A 200 -21.79 -2.11 0.04
N TYR A 201 -20.78 -1.30 -0.24
CA TYR A 201 -20.68 0.12 0.14
C TYR A 201 -20.48 1.00 -1.10
N PRO A 202 -21.52 1.32 -1.87
CA PRO A 202 -21.37 2.06 -3.11
C PRO A 202 -21.34 3.59 -2.96
N TYR A 203 -21.65 4.13 -1.79
CA TYR A 203 -21.76 5.58 -1.55
C TYR A 203 -20.57 6.05 -0.74
N TYR A 204 -19.79 6.97 -1.31
CA TYR A 204 -18.56 7.52 -0.73
C TYR A 204 -18.77 8.99 -0.35
N HIS A 205 -18.38 9.34 0.87
CA HIS A 205 -18.39 10.69 1.39
C HIS A 205 -16.97 11.01 1.85
N ILE A 206 -16.26 11.82 1.07
CA ILE A 206 -14.86 12.16 1.32
C ILE A 206 -14.82 13.59 1.82
N ARG A 207 -14.12 13.83 2.92
CA ARG A 207 -13.93 15.16 3.51
C ARG A 207 -12.45 15.37 3.79
N VAL A 208 -11.94 16.55 3.42
CA VAL A 208 -10.60 17.00 3.76
C VAL A 208 -10.74 18.24 4.63
N LEU A 209 -10.30 18.13 5.86
CA LEU A 209 -10.43 19.18 6.86
C LEU A 209 -9.05 19.66 7.30
N ARG A 210 -8.72 20.91 7.01
CA ARG A 210 -7.45 21.53 7.31
C ARG A 210 -7.63 22.75 8.22
N PRO A 211 -6.82 22.94 9.29
CA PRO A 211 -6.77 24.20 10.02
C PRO A 211 -6.36 25.36 9.10
N MET A 212 -6.95 26.55 9.26
CA MET A 212 -6.77 27.67 8.33
C MET A 212 -5.30 28.11 8.17
N ASP A 213 -4.52 28.06 9.24
CA ASP A 213 -3.12 28.53 9.26
C ASP A 213 -2.09 27.39 9.19
N ASP A 214 -2.52 26.19 8.84
CA ASP A 214 -1.66 25.01 8.76
C ASP A 214 -1.81 24.34 7.38
N TYR A 215 -0.74 24.28 6.61
CA TYR A 215 -0.71 23.73 5.26
C TYR A 215 -0.03 22.37 5.17
N ILE A 216 0.33 21.79 6.32
CA ILE A 216 0.92 20.44 6.44
C ILE A 216 -0.06 19.47 7.09
N ASN A 217 -0.66 19.89 8.22
CA ASN A 217 -1.53 19.01 8.97
C ASN A 217 -2.99 19.13 8.50
N PHE A 218 -3.59 18.00 8.19
CA PHE A 218 -4.99 17.92 7.83
C PHE A 218 -5.58 16.55 8.21
N HIS A 219 -6.89 16.44 8.18
CA HIS A 219 -7.60 15.19 8.39
C HIS A 219 -8.32 14.79 7.11
N LEU A 220 -8.09 13.57 6.68
CA LEU A 220 -8.81 12.93 5.59
C LEU A 220 -9.85 11.97 6.17
N PHE A 221 -11.11 12.20 5.83
CA PHE A 221 -12.22 11.33 6.17
C PHE A 221 -12.71 10.64 4.90
N VAL A 222 -12.74 9.32 4.92
CA VAL A 222 -13.34 8.54 3.85
C VAL A 222 -14.44 7.69 4.49
N MET A 223 -15.69 8.07 4.30
CA MET A 223 -16.83 7.28 4.73
C MET A 223 -17.47 6.60 3.52
N LYS A 224 -17.59 5.29 3.59
CA LYS A 224 -18.36 4.50 2.64
C LYS A 224 -19.60 3.92 3.29
N SER A 225 -20.72 3.95 2.58
CA SER A 225 -22.04 3.62 3.13
C SER A 225 -22.84 2.70 2.20
N LYS A 226 -23.74 1.91 2.82
CA LYS A 226 -24.77 1.12 2.12
C LYS A 226 -25.97 1.96 1.67
N ILE A 227 -26.14 3.11 2.27
CA ILE A 227 -27.29 3.99 2.03
C ILE A 227 -26.84 5.35 1.49
N LYS A 228 -27.60 5.87 0.54
CA LYS A 228 -27.33 7.16 -0.11
C LYS A 228 -27.81 8.32 0.75
N ASN A 229 -27.06 8.69 1.80
CA ASN A 229 -27.30 9.92 2.52
C ASN A 229 -26.02 10.44 3.19
N THR A 230 -25.96 11.74 3.47
CA THR A 230 -24.82 12.42 4.07
C THR A 230 -24.96 12.64 5.57
N ASN A 231 -26.09 12.27 6.19
CA ASN A 231 -26.38 12.63 7.58
C ASN A 231 -25.30 12.20 8.57
N GLU A 232 -24.71 11.03 8.35
CA GLU A 232 -23.68 10.51 9.26
C GLU A 232 -22.38 11.31 9.15
N ILE A 233 -21.90 11.57 7.93
CA ILE A 233 -20.68 12.37 7.74
C ILE A 233 -20.90 13.84 8.12
N ASP A 234 -22.07 14.39 7.89
CA ASP A 234 -22.42 15.75 8.29
C ASP A 234 -22.40 15.87 9.83
N MET A 235 -22.96 14.89 10.55
CA MET A 235 -22.89 14.84 12.02
C MET A 235 -21.42 14.78 12.50
N VAL A 236 -20.58 13.99 11.84
CA VAL A 236 -19.14 13.92 12.14
C VAL A 236 -18.49 15.29 11.95
N MET A 237 -18.71 15.92 10.80
CA MET A 237 -18.12 17.23 10.47
C MET A 237 -18.58 18.34 11.43
N ASP A 238 -19.88 18.40 11.72
CA ASP A 238 -20.45 19.43 12.60
C ASP A 238 -19.94 19.31 14.05
N SER A 239 -19.59 18.11 14.48
CA SER A 239 -19.13 17.82 15.85
C SER A 239 -17.62 17.60 15.98
N PHE A 240 -16.88 17.51 14.87
CA PHE A 240 -15.45 17.25 14.91
C PHE A 240 -14.70 18.37 15.66
N THR A 241 -13.81 17.96 16.54
CA THR A 241 -13.03 18.89 17.37
C THR A 241 -11.62 18.36 17.50
N ILE A 242 -10.64 19.23 17.22
CA ILE A 242 -9.24 18.94 17.53
C ILE A 242 -9.05 19.15 19.04
N ILE A 243 -8.45 18.17 19.68
CA ILE A 243 -8.12 18.17 21.12
C ILE A 243 -6.62 17.95 21.28
N SER A 244 -6.11 18.25 22.48
CA SER A 244 -4.70 17.98 22.77
C SER A 244 -4.41 16.49 22.71
N LYS A 245 -3.36 16.12 21.97
CA LYS A 245 -2.89 14.73 21.90
C LYS A 245 -2.44 14.24 23.27
N MET A 246 -2.81 13.03 23.62
CA MET A 246 -2.38 12.32 24.82
C MET A 246 -2.06 10.89 24.45
N GLY A 247 -0.91 10.39 24.92
CA GLY A 247 -0.43 9.09 24.52
C GLY A 247 0.33 9.15 23.18
N VAL A 248 0.60 8.00 22.60
CA VAL A 248 1.35 7.85 21.35
C VAL A 248 0.56 6.94 20.42
N SER A 249 0.29 7.43 19.24
CA SER A 249 -0.25 6.61 18.15
C SER A 249 0.72 5.49 17.80
N LYS A 250 0.22 4.29 17.66
CA LYS A 250 1.01 3.10 17.38
C LYS A 250 0.37 2.29 16.29
N ASN A 251 1.21 1.67 15.47
CA ASN A 251 0.76 0.52 14.70
C ASN A 251 0.96 -0.71 15.58
N ILE A 252 -0.11 -1.42 15.85
CA ILE A 252 -0.02 -2.69 16.58
C ILE A 252 0.67 -3.66 15.65
N GLN A 253 1.70 -4.29 16.18
CA GLN A 253 2.28 -5.46 15.58
C GLN A 253 1.24 -6.59 15.68
N GLN A 254 0.44 -6.76 14.62
CA GLN A 254 -0.41 -7.93 14.53
C GLN A 254 0.51 -9.14 14.34
N GLU A 255 0.39 -10.12 15.21
CA GLU A 255 1.00 -11.43 14.97
C GLU A 255 0.20 -12.10 13.86
N TYR A 256 0.66 -11.93 12.62
CA TYR A 256 0.11 -12.68 11.50
C TYR A 256 0.55 -14.13 11.60
N THR A 257 -0.40 -15.02 11.73
CA THR A 257 -0.11 -16.45 11.59
C THR A 257 0.01 -16.75 10.12
N LEU A 258 1.23 -16.93 9.63
CA LEU A 258 1.48 -17.31 8.25
C LEU A 258 0.77 -18.63 7.92
N LYS A 259 -0.29 -18.54 7.11
CA LYS A 259 -1.11 -19.70 6.74
C LYS A 259 -0.64 -20.27 5.42
N ILE A 260 -0.24 -21.54 5.45
CA ILE A 260 0.05 -22.30 4.24
C ILE A 260 -1.24 -22.98 3.82
N PRO A 261 -1.79 -22.70 2.62
CA PRO A 261 -3.01 -23.33 2.16
C PRO A 261 -2.88 -24.85 2.11
N SER A 262 -3.79 -25.55 2.76
CA SER A 262 -3.76 -27.01 2.84
C SER A 262 -3.94 -27.68 1.49
N TYR A 263 -4.60 -27.00 0.55
CA TYR A 263 -4.92 -27.47 -0.80
C TYR A 263 -3.75 -27.34 -1.80
N TRP A 264 -2.63 -26.70 -1.43
CA TRP A 264 -1.46 -26.63 -2.29
C TRP A 264 -0.92 -28.02 -2.63
N THR A 265 -0.35 -28.17 -3.84
CA THR A 265 0.39 -29.38 -4.21
C THR A 265 1.58 -29.58 -3.27
N GLU A 266 2.04 -30.83 -3.14
CA GLU A 266 3.24 -31.11 -2.34
C GLU A 266 4.48 -30.42 -2.92
N GLU A 267 4.57 -30.26 -4.23
CA GLU A 267 5.66 -29.54 -4.87
C GLU A 267 5.66 -28.06 -4.48
N THR A 268 4.49 -27.39 -4.48
CA THR A 268 4.34 -26.00 -4.05
C THR A 268 4.67 -25.83 -2.58
N LYS A 269 4.19 -26.75 -1.71
CA LYS A 269 4.52 -26.72 -0.28
C LYS A 269 6.01 -26.90 -0.04
N ASN A 270 6.63 -27.87 -0.71
CA ASN A 270 8.06 -28.14 -0.56
C ASN A 270 8.91 -26.96 -1.02
N TYR A 271 8.59 -26.37 -2.17
CA TYR A 271 9.26 -25.16 -2.64
C TYR A 271 9.12 -24.00 -1.64
N TYR A 272 7.89 -23.74 -1.17
CA TYR A 272 7.66 -22.66 -0.20
C TYR A 272 8.38 -22.91 1.13
N GLN A 273 8.40 -24.13 1.65
CA GLN A 273 9.13 -24.48 2.87
C GLN A 273 10.65 -24.35 2.69
N LYS A 274 11.18 -24.78 1.53
CA LYS A 274 12.59 -24.54 1.17
C LYS A 274 12.88 -23.04 1.23
N LEU A 275 12.12 -22.25 0.49
CA LEU A 275 12.29 -20.81 0.39
C LEU A 275 12.21 -20.13 1.77
N LYS A 276 11.21 -20.46 2.59
CA LYS A 276 11.06 -19.89 3.93
C LYS A 276 12.24 -20.18 4.85
N ASN A 277 12.82 -21.37 4.78
CA ASN A 277 13.80 -21.87 5.73
C ASN A 277 15.24 -21.70 5.29
N GLN A 278 15.49 -21.41 4.01
CA GLN A 278 16.85 -21.25 3.50
C GLN A 278 17.53 -19.97 4.04
N ASN A 279 18.86 -20.01 4.15
CA ASN A 279 19.68 -18.83 4.46
C ASN A 279 20.22 -18.14 3.20
N THR A 280 20.16 -18.82 2.06
CA THR A 280 20.53 -18.30 0.75
C THR A 280 19.43 -17.42 0.17
N VAL A 281 19.74 -16.69 -0.88
CA VAL A 281 18.80 -15.86 -1.65
C VAL A 281 18.66 -16.45 -3.05
N ASP A 282 17.46 -16.83 -3.46
CA ASP A 282 17.18 -17.24 -4.83
C ASP A 282 17.22 -16.00 -5.76
N TRP A 283 17.91 -16.09 -6.89
CA TRP A 283 18.16 -14.95 -7.76
C TRP A 283 17.45 -15.00 -9.09
N GLY A 284 16.99 -13.82 -9.54
CA GLY A 284 16.49 -13.57 -10.87
C GLY A 284 16.95 -12.21 -11.42
N VAL A 285 16.86 -12.03 -12.72
CA VAL A 285 17.05 -10.75 -13.38
C VAL A 285 15.90 -10.53 -14.36
N PHE A 286 15.26 -9.39 -14.26
CA PHE A 286 14.29 -8.94 -15.25
C PHE A 286 14.98 -8.06 -16.29
N SER A 287 14.86 -8.40 -17.55
CA SER A 287 15.34 -7.58 -18.67
C SER A 287 14.34 -7.57 -19.83
N VAL A 288 13.66 -8.69 -20.04
CA VAL A 288 12.65 -8.88 -21.07
C VAL A 288 11.51 -9.72 -20.51
N SER A 289 10.27 -9.26 -20.65
CA SER A 289 9.10 -10.06 -20.31
C SER A 289 8.89 -11.22 -21.30
N MET A 290 8.28 -12.31 -20.83
CA MET A 290 7.69 -13.25 -21.75
C MET A 290 6.55 -12.58 -22.52
N PRO A 291 6.41 -12.85 -23.82
CA PRO A 291 5.27 -12.34 -24.57
C PRO A 291 3.95 -12.87 -24.00
N SER A 292 2.89 -12.07 -24.11
CA SER A 292 1.54 -12.54 -23.80
C SER A 292 0.99 -13.44 -24.89
N ASP A 293 -0.07 -14.21 -24.56
CA ASP A 293 -0.73 -15.08 -25.55
C ASP A 293 -1.29 -14.35 -26.79
N ASN A 294 -1.61 -13.06 -26.60
CA ASN A 294 -2.21 -12.23 -27.64
C ASN A 294 -1.17 -11.37 -28.40
N ASP A 295 0.11 -11.56 -28.09
CA ASP A 295 1.19 -10.81 -28.73
C ASP A 295 1.60 -11.48 -30.04
N GLY A 296 1.49 -10.75 -31.14
CA GLY A 296 1.89 -11.24 -32.48
C GLY A 296 3.41 -11.42 -32.65
N ASN A 297 4.22 -10.91 -31.70
CA ASN A 297 5.69 -10.99 -31.73
C ASN A 297 6.26 -12.15 -30.88
N TYR A 298 5.45 -13.14 -30.60
CA TYR A 298 5.76 -14.26 -29.72
C TYR A 298 7.16 -14.86 -29.89
N ASN A 299 7.59 -15.16 -31.14
CA ASN A 299 8.88 -15.82 -31.37
C ASN A 299 10.06 -14.89 -31.09
N SER A 300 10.02 -13.66 -31.59
CA SER A 300 11.14 -12.71 -31.44
C SER A 300 11.35 -12.27 -29.98
N GLU A 301 10.29 -12.04 -29.24
CA GLU A 301 10.36 -11.68 -27.82
C GLU A 301 10.87 -12.87 -26.97
N GLY A 302 10.43 -14.08 -27.28
CA GLY A 302 10.93 -15.28 -26.62
C GLY A 302 12.42 -15.55 -26.90
N GLU A 303 12.87 -15.35 -28.13
CA GLU A 303 14.29 -15.46 -28.50
C GLU A 303 15.14 -14.40 -27.79
N ARG A 304 14.65 -13.16 -27.67
CA ARG A 304 15.33 -12.09 -26.91
C ARG A 304 15.47 -12.46 -25.44
N LEU A 305 14.40 -12.96 -24.80
CA LEU A 305 14.43 -13.39 -23.39
C LEU A 305 15.50 -14.48 -23.17
N LEU A 306 15.53 -15.51 -24.03
CA LEU A 306 16.50 -16.60 -23.91
C LEU A 306 17.93 -16.11 -24.14
N ALA A 307 18.16 -15.28 -25.16
CA ALA A 307 19.49 -14.74 -25.46
C ALA A 307 20.03 -13.86 -24.33
N GLU A 308 19.19 -12.99 -23.77
CA GLU A 308 19.61 -12.11 -22.66
C GLU A 308 19.87 -12.91 -21.37
N LYS A 309 19.04 -13.92 -21.09
CA LYS A 309 19.28 -14.81 -19.97
C LYS A 309 20.63 -15.54 -20.11
N GLU A 310 20.92 -16.14 -21.28
CA GLU A 310 22.18 -16.84 -21.53
C GLU A 310 23.37 -15.89 -21.38
N ARG A 311 23.28 -14.66 -21.89
CA ARG A 311 24.31 -13.64 -21.76
C ARG A 311 24.64 -13.35 -20.30
N LEU A 312 23.60 -13.08 -19.48
CA LEU A 312 23.80 -12.73 -18.07
C LEU A 312 24.21 -13.95 -17.23
N GLU A 313 23.65 -15.13 -17.45
CA GLU A 313 24.10 -16.34 -16.77
C GLU A 313 25.56 -16.69 -17.06
N THR A 314 26.01 -16.46 -18.30
CA THR A 314 27.41 -16.60 -18.69
C THR A 314 28.29 -15.58 -17.97
N ALA A 315 27.86 -14.31 -17.93
CA ALA A 315 28.61 -13.25 -17.28
C ALA A 315 28.77 -13.49 -15.76
N PHE A 316 27.70 -13.99 -15.13
CA PHE A 316 27.67 -14.25 -13.68
C PHE A 316 28.23 -15.62 -13.29
N ASP A 317 28.37 -16.55 -14.24
CA ASP A 317 28.67 -17.96 -13.97
C ASP A 317 27.66 -18.57 -12.98
N TYR A 318 26.37 -18.24 -13.16
CA TYR A 318 25.28 -18.60 -12.28
C TYR A 318 23.99 -18.80 -13.07
N GLN A 319 23.21 -19.81 -12.71
CA GLN A 319 21.91 -20.09 -13.31
C GLN A 319 20.79 -19.52 -12.43
N TYR A 320 19.89 -18.76 -13.02
CA TYR A 320 18.82 -18.12 -12.28
C TYR A 320 17.86 -19.11 -11.66
N ASP A 321 17.51 -18.86 -10.40
CA ASP A 321 16.49 -19.62 -9.66
C ASP A 321 15.09 -19.16 -10.02
N ILE A 322 14.94 -17.89 -10.41
CA ILE A 322 13.65 -17.24 -10.67
C ILE A 322 13.65 -16.61 -12.06
N LEU A 323 12.55 -16.87 -12.80
CA LEU A 323 12.25 -16.21 -14.06
C LEU A 323 11.11 -15.21 -13.85
N PRO A 324 11.40 -13.91 -13.76
CA PRO A 324 10.38 -12.89 -13.62
C PRO A 324 9.73 -12.56 -14.96
N THR A 325 8.42 -12.31 -14.94
CA THR A 325 7.69 -11.80 -16.09
C THR A 325 6.50 -10.93 -15.67
N TYR A 326 6.07 -10.06 -16.57
CA TYR A 326 4.96 -9.13 -16.36
C TYR A 326 3.92 -9.33 -17.46
N THR A 327 2.66 -9.20 -17.08
CA THR A 327 1.56 -9.11 -18.04
C THR A 327 0.58 -8.04 -17.58
N HIS A 328 0.24 -7.14 -18.46
CA HIS A 328 -0.82 -6.15 -18.27
C HIS A 328 -2.17 -6.76 -18.62
N MET A 329 -3.23 -6.25 -18.01
CA MET A 329 -4.59 -6.73 -18.26
C MET A 329 -5.04 -6.50 -19.71
N GLY A 330 -4.60 -5.41 -20.35
CA GLY A 330 -4.87 -5.21 -21.75
C GLY A 330 -5.31 -3.80 -22.14
N TRP A 331 -6.11 -3.71 -23.20
CA TRP A 331 -6.42 -2.47 -23.87
C TRP A 331 -7.55 -1.67 -23.24
N TYR A 332 -7.44 -0.36 -23.33
CA TYR A 332 -8.49 0.58 -22.99
C TYR A 332 -9.81 0.22 -23.69
N ASN A 333 -10.91 0.35 -22.94
CA ASN A 333 -12.27 0.02 -23.39
C ASN A 333 -12.52 -1.44 -23.79
N TYR A 334 -11.59 -2.36 -23.54
CA TYR A 334 -11.75 -3.80 -23.81
C TYR A 334 -12.13 -4.14 -25.25
N GLU A 335 -11.75 -3.29 -26.19
CA GLU A 335 -11.99 -3.52 -27.63
C GLU A 335 -11.21 -4.71 -28.19
N LYS A 336 -10.17 -5.13 -27.47
CA LYS A 336 -9.34 -6.29 -27.79
C LYS A 336 -9.39 -7.31 -26.66
N PRO A 337 -9.09 -8.59 -26.96
CA PRO A 337 -8.96 -9.61 -25.93
C PRO A 337 -7.99 -9.17 -24.82
N LEU A 338 -8.35 -9.41 -23.58
CA LEU A 338 -7.48 -9.15 -22.44
C LEU A 338 -6.25 -10.07 -22.51
N TYR A 339 -5.10 -9.54 -22.09
CA TYR A 339 -3.84 -10.27 -22.15
C TYR A 339 -3.76 -11.35 -21.06
N ARG A 340 -3.15 -12.45 -21.41
CA ARG A 340 -2.86 -13.58 -20.54
C ARG A 340 -1.38 -13.91 -20.59
N PRO A 341 -0.87 -14.56 -19.52
CA PRO A 341 0.49 -15.08 -19.54
C PRO A 341 0.65 -16.19 -20.58
N ASN A 342 1.82 -16.23 -21.17
CA ASN A 342 2.16 -17.32 -22.06
C ASN A 342 2.67 -18.55 -21.29
N PHE A 343 1.76 -19.29 -20.69
CA PHE A 343 2.12 -20.50 -19.96
C PHE A 343 2.70 -21.61 -20.85
N LYS A 344 2.49 -21.59 -22.16
CA LYS A 344 3.15 -22.55 -23.08
C LYS A 344 4.66 -22.30 -23.08
N MET A 345 5.07 -21.04 -23.20
CA MET A 345 6.47 -20.66 -23.11
C MET A 345 7.04 -20.93 -21.72
N ALA A 346 6.30 -20.60 -20.66
CA ALA A 346 6.72 -20.91 -19.30
C ALA A 346 6.94 -22.42 -19.10
N LYS A 347 6.05 -23.28 -19.60
CA LYS A 347 6.22 -24.75 -19.58
C LYS A 347 7.42 -25.21 -20.41
N TYR A 348 7.65 -24.61 -21.57
CA TYR A 348 8.81 -24.91 -22.38
C TYR A 348 10.12 -24.65 -21.63
N ILE A 349 10.21 -23.51 -20.95
CA ILE A 349 11.35 -23.11 -20.12
C ILE A 349 11.48 -24.05 -18.92
N ALA A 350 10.41 -24.27 -18.16
CA ALA A 350 10.39 -25.16 -17.00
C ALA A 350 10.73 -26.61 -17.35
N GLY A 351 10.51 -27.02 -18.58
CA GLY A 351 10.96 -28.31 -19.12
C GLY A 351 12.45 -28.42 -19.37
N GLY A 352 13.21 -27.35 -19.15
CA GLY A 352 14.66 -27.30 -19.36
C GLY A 352 15.08 -26.92 -20.79
N ASN A 353 14.14 -26.53 -21.65
CA ASN A 353 14.45 -26.11 -23.02
C ASN A 353 14.97 -24.67 -23.01
N GLY A 354 16.20 -24.48 -23.49
CA GLY A 354 16.88 -23.17 -23.44
C GLY A 354 17.38 -22.75 -22.06
N PHE A 355 17.26 -23.64 -21.04
CA PHE A 355 17.74 -23.41 -19.68
C PHE A 355 18.34 -24.70 -19.15
N ASN A 356 19.48 -24.63 -18.53
CA ASN A 356 20.12 -25.78 -17.90
C ASN A 356 19.49 -26.11 -16.53
N ASN A 357 18.74 -25.18 -15.93
CA ASN A 357 17.98 -25.35 -14.71
C ASN A 357 16.46 -25.12 -14.97
N LYS A 358 15.66 -25.35 -13.95
CA LYS A 358 14.20 -25.10 -13.96
C LYS A 358 13.87 -23.91 -13.04
N PRO A 359 14.00 -22.67 -13.51
CA PRO A 359 13.70 -21.52 -12.67
C PRO A 359 12.21 -21.51 -12.31
N VAL A 360 11.91 -21.04 -11.09
CA VAL A 360 10.52 -20.81 -10.68
C VAL A 360 10.00 -19.55 -11.32
N LEU A 361 8.79 -19.59 -11.86
CA LEU A 361 8.15 -18.44 -12.49
C LEU A 361 7.69 -17.44 -11.42
N GLN A 362 8.20 -16.22 -11.46
CA GLN A 362 7.62 -15.08 -10.76
C GLN A 362 6.76 -14.32 -11.76
N TYR A 363 5.44 -14.42 -11.56
CA TYR A 363 4.47 -13.89 -12.48
C TYR A 363 3.79 -12.65 -11.89
N THR A 364 4.05 -11.49 -12.52
CA THR A 364 3.41 -10.22 -12.16
C THR A 364 2.22 -9.97 -13.08
N TYR A 365 1.04 -9.82 -12.51
CA TYR A 365 -0.17 -9.44 -13.22
C TYR A 365 -0.67 -8.08 -12.74
N GLN A 366 -0.86 -7.15 -13.69
CA GLN A 366 -1.22 -5.78 -13.41
C GLN A 366 -2.56 -5.41 -14.04
N PHE A 367 -3.44 -4.79 -13.27
CA PHE A 367 -4.70 -4.23 -13.75
C PHE A 367 -4.46 -2.91 -14.50
N THR A 368 -3.58 -2.96 -15.47
CA THR A 368 -3.28 -1.87 -16.41
C THR A 368 -3.64 -2.31 -17.82
N TYR A 369 -3.88 -1.38 -18.72
CA TYR A 369 -4.26 -1.69 -20.10
C TYR A 369 -3.19 -1.35 -21.14
N SER A 370 -2.05 -0.85 -20.71
CA SER A 370 -0.88 -0.65 -21.60
C SER A 370 0.41 -0.66 -20.77
N ASN A 371 1.55 -0.73 -21.45
CA ASN A 371 2.86 -0.47 -20.86
C ASN A 371 3.02 1.01 -20.43
N ASN A 372 2.00 1.82 -20.70
CA ASN A 372 2.00 3.21 -20.33
C ASN A 372 1.55 3.33 -18.89
N THR A 373 2.43 3.79 -18.04
CA THR A 373 2.18 4.10 -16.64
C THR A 373 1.37 5.39 -16.45
N GLU A 374 1.05 6.11 -17.54
CA GLU A 374 0.19 7.27 -17.45
C GLU A 374 -1.21 6.89 -16.99
N LEU A 375 -1.69 7.61 -15.98
CA LEU A 375 -3.05 7.48 -15.47
C LEU A 375 -4.02 8.15 -16.46
N ASN A 376 -4.51 7.37 -17.42
CA ASN A 376 -5.40 7.86 -18.48
C ASN A 376 -6.86 8.06 -18.02
N GLY A 377 -7.08 8.26 -16.72
CA GLY A 377 -8.39 8.52 -16.17
C GLY A 377 -9.31 7.31 -16.06
N TYR A 378 -8.86 6.10 -16.40
CA TYR A 378 -9.62 4.86 -16.22
C TYR A 378 -8.88 3.89 -15.28
N THR A 379 -9.64 3.25 -14.39
CA THR A 379 -9.16 2.17 -13.53
C THR A 379 -10.05 0.93 -13.66
N PRO A 380 -9.49 -0.26 -13.85
CA PRO A 380 -10.28 -1.49 -13.87
C PRO A 380 -10.89 -1.86 -12.51
N MET A 381 -10.45 -1.23 -11.42
CA MET A 381 -10.75 -1.65 -10.06
C MET A 381 -12.27 -1.71 -9.77
N PHE A 382 -13.02 -0.71 -10.20
CA PHE A 382 -14.48 -0.70 -10.02
C PHE A 382 -15.17 -1.78 -10.83
N ASP A 383 -14.71 -2.04 -12.05
CA ASP A 383 -15.27 -3.07 -12.92
C ASP A 383 -14.93 -4.49 -12.43
N VAL A 384 -13.78 -4.66 -11.80
CA VAL A 384 -13.44 -5.88 -11.05
C VAL A 384 -14.44 -6.09 -9.91
N LEU A 385 -14.73 -5.06 -9.11
CA LEU A 385 -15.71 -5.17 -8.01
C LEU A 385 -17.12 -5.48 -8.52
N ARG A 386 -17.54 -4.88 -9.65
CA ARG A 386 -18.83 -5.18 -10.31
C ARG A 386 -18.93 -6.61 -10.84
N GLY A 387 -17.80 -7.31 -11.02
CA GLY A 387 -17.76 -8.66 -11.54
C GLY A 387 -17.63 -8.78 -13.06
N LYS A 388 -17.36 -7.68 -13.76
CA LYS A 388 -17.23 -7.68 -15.24
C LYS A 388 -16.14 -8.60 -15.76
N PHE A 389 -15.12 -8.88 -14.95
CA PHE A 389 -13.97 -9.70 -15.33
C PHE A 389 -13.93 -11.08 -14.67
N ASP A 390 -15.00 -11.48 -13.97
CA ASP A 390 -15.00 -12.73 -13.20
C ASP A 390 -14.71 -13.95 -14.08
N ASP A 391 -15.34 -14.07 -15.26
CA ASP A 391 -15.09 -15.14 -16.22
C ASP A 391 -13.66 -15.13 -16.78
N PHE A 392 -13.13 -13.94 -17.05
CA PHE A 392 -11.75 -13.79 -17.49
C PHE A 392 -10.77 -14.24 -16.41
N PHE A 393 -10.97 -13.79 -15.15
CA PHE A 393 -10.13 -14.21 -14.03
C PHE A 393 -10.26 -15.69 -13.69
N ALA A 394 -11.45 -16.26 -13.85
CA ALA A 394 -11.62 -17.71 -13.74
C ALA A 394 -10.81 -18.48 -14.81
N SER A 395 -10.77 -17.95 -16.03
CA SER A 395 -9.94 -18.50 -17.10
C SER A 395 -8.46 -18.34 -16.82
N LEU A 396 -8.02 -17.16 -16.35
CA LEU A 396 -6.63 -16.93 -15.93
C LEU A 396 -6.21 -17.88 -14.80
N ALA A 397 -7.11 -18.09 -13.83
CA ALA A 397 -6.88 -19.05 -12.74
C ALA A 397 -6.65 -20.47 -13.26
N ARG A 398 -7.47 -20.92 -14.23
CA ARG A 398 -7.27 -22.23 -14.87
C ARG A 398 -5.95 -22.33 -15.63
N ASP A 399 -5.50 -21.25 -16.26
CA ASP A 399 -4.19 -21.20 -16.93
C ASP A 399 -3.05 -21.35 -15.91
N VAL A 400 -3.10 -20.61 -14.78
CA VAL A 400 -2.12 -20.76 -13.68
C VAL A 400 -2.11 -22.17 -13.13
N LYS A 401 -3.29 -22.74 -12.86
CA LYS A 401 -3.41 -24.14 -12.40
C LYS A 401 -2.79 -25.12 -13.40
N SER A 402 -3.04 -24.92 -14.69
CA SER A 402 -2.55 -25.80 -15.76
C SER A 402 -1.03 -25.79 -15.91
N TYR A 403 -0.34 -24.81 -15.32
CA TYR A 403 1.12 -24.75 -15.32
C TYR A 403 1.74 -25.87 -14.48
N GLU A 404 1.06 -26.29 -13.41
CA GLU A 404 1.41 -27.43 -12.55
C GLU A 404 2.71 -27.29 -11.75
N GLN A 405 3.49 -26.24 -11.95
CA GLN A 405 4.68 -25.91 -11.17
C GLN A 405 4.36 -24.74 -10.22
N PRO A 406 5.14 -24.55 -9.13
CA PRO A 406 4.98 -23.38 -8.27
C PRO A 406 5.09 -22.06 -9.05
N VAL A 407 4.21 -21.13 -8.74
CA VAL A 407 4.21 -19.77 -9.30
C VAL A 407 4.29 -18.78 -8.15
N LEU A 408 5.29 -17.92 -8.16
CA LEU A 408 5.37 -16.73 -7.32
C LEU A 408 4.45 -15.67 -7.95
N PHE A 409 3.19 -15.62 -7.52
CA PHE A 409 2.16 -14.78 -8.12
C PHE A 409 2.12 -13.40 -7.46
N ARG A 410 2.49 -12.36 -8.22
CA ARG A 410 2.53 -10.96 -7.77
C ARG A 410 1.41 -10.17 -8.47
N LEU A 411 0.37 -9.83 -7.72
CA LEU A 411 -0.75 -9.05 -8.24
C LEU A 411 -0.55 -7.57 -7.93
N ASN A 412 -0.72 -6.69 -8.93
CA ASN A 412 -0.81 -5.24 -8.74
C ASN A 412 0.27 -4.69 -7.80
N ASN A 413 1.55 -4.86 -8.19
CA ASN A 413 2.67 -4.29 -7.44
C ASN A 413 2.60 -2.76 -7.35
N GLU A 414 3.24 -2.19 -6.33
CA GLU A 414 3.40 -0.74 -6.17
C GLU A 414 2.08 0.04 -6.08
N MET A 415 1.08 -0.52 -5.42
CA MET A 415 -0.24 0.09 -5.28
C MET A 415 -0.26 1.39 -4.46
N ASN A 416 0.78 1.64 -3.70
CA ASN A 416 0.94 2.83 -2.87
C ASN A 416 1.75 3.94 -3.58
N THR A 417 1.55 4.08 -4.89
CA THR A 417 2.21 5.06 -5.77
C THR A 417 1.18 5.97 -6.44
N ASP A 418 1.64 6.82 -7.36
CA ASP A 418 0.81 7.73 -8.15
C ASP A 418 0.76 7.40 -9.65
N TRP A 419 1.47 6.35 -10.08
CA TRP A 419 1.57 5.98 -11.51
C TRP A 419 0.79 4.72 -11.89
N THR A 420 0.25 3.95 -10.95
CA THR A 420 -0.49 2.73 -11.29
C THR A 420 -2.00 3.00 -11.40
N SER A 421 -2.67 2.31 -12.34
CA SER A 421 -4.12 2.40 -12.53
C SER A 421 -4.95 1.73 -11.42
N TYR A 422 -4.31 1.29 -10.35
CA TYR A 422 -4.92 0.69 -9.18
C TYR A 422 -4.42 1.31 -7.87
N CYS A 423 -3.78 2.48 -7.93
CA CYS A 423 -3.29 3.20 -6.75
C CYS A 423 -4.43 3.85 -5.95
N GLY A 424 -4.11 4.28 -4.73
CA GLY A 424 -5.10 4.88 -3.82
C GLY A 424 -5.84 6.10 -4.38
N MET A 425 -5.17 6.89 -5.22
CA MET A 425 -5.76 8.09 -5.82
C MET A 425 -6.90 7.77 -6.79
N VAL A 426 -6.77 6.73 -7.61
CA VAL A 426 -7.81 6.30 -8.55
C VAL A 426 -8.88 5.41 -7.90
N THR A 427 -8.70 5.05 -6.64
CA THR A 427 -9.66 4.26 -5.85
C THR A 427 -10.32 5.07 -4.74
N LEU A 428 -10.67 6.32 -5.03
CA LEU A 428 -11.41 7.24 -4.13
C LEU A 428 -10.70 7.47 -2.78
N LEU A 429 -9.36 7.42 -2.76
CA LEU A 429 -8.53 7.51 -1.55
C LEU A 429 -8.87 6.43 -0.50
N ASP A 430 -9.49 5.33 -0.94
CA ASP A 430 -9.85 4.19 -0.11
C ASP A 430 -9.02 2.94 -0.45
N PRO A 431 -8.00 2.60 0.34
CA PRO A 431 -7.22 1.37 0.16
C PRO A 431 -8.05 0.07 0.21
N ASP A 432 -9.24 0.11 0.82
CA ASP A 432 -10.10 -1.07 0.89
C ASP A 432 -10.59 -1.52 -0.50
N ILE A 433 -10.68 -0.63 -1.48
CA ILE A 433 -11.00 -1.01 -2.87
C ILE A 433 -9.92 -1.94 -3.42
N PHE A 434 -8.64 -1.64 -3.16
CA PHE A 434 -7.54 -2.54 -3.52
C PHE A 434 -7.65 -3.88 -2.78
N ILE A 435 -7.87 -3.84 -1.48
CA ILE A 435 -8.01 -5.05 -0.64
C ILE A 435 -9.16 -5.94 -1.16
N MET A 436 -10.33 -5.36 -1.42
CA MET A 436 -11.49 -6.11 -1.92
C MET A 436 -11.24 -6.73 -3.30
N THR A 437 -10.57 -6.02 -4.21
CA THR A 437 -10.24 -6.56 -5.54
C THR A 437 -9.22 -7.69 -5.46
N TRP A 438 -8.21 -7.56 -4.58
CA TRP A 438 -7.25 -8.63 -4.31
C TRP A 438 -7.95 -9.88 -3.77
N GLN A 439 -8.74 -9.72 -2.71
CA GLN A 439 -9.46 -10.83 -2.09
C GLN A 439 -10.46 -11.50 -3.06
N LYS A 440 -11.08 -10.72 -3.94
CA LYS A 440 -11.98 -11.25 -4.96
C LYS A 440 -11.22 -12.14 -5.94
N LEU A 441 -10.09 -11.69 -6.46
CA LEU A 441 -9.28 -12.50 -7.36
C LEU A 441 -8.76 -13.76 -6.67
N TYR A 442 -8.26 -13.64 -5.44
CA TYR A 442 -7.83 -14.78 -4.65
C TYR A 442 -8.94 -15.84 -4.50
N LYS A 443 -10.16 -15.42 -4.16
CA LYS A 443 -11.32 -16.33 -4.04
C LYS A 443 -11.72 -16.97 -5.37
N ILE A 444 -11.57 -16.28 -6.50
CA ILE A 444 -11.77 -16.86 -7.84
C ILE A 444 -10.74 -17.96 -8.08
N PHE A 445 -9.47 -17.72 -7.78
CA PHE A 445 -8.40 -18.73 -7.90
C PHE A 445 -8.67 -19.96 -7.01
N GLU A 446 -9.09 -19.73 -5.77
CA GLU A 446 -9.46 -20.81 -4.85
C GLU A 446 -10.64 -21.63 -5.38
N LYS A 447 -11.70 -20.98 -5.89
CA LYS A 447 -12.87 -21.60 -6.49
C LYS A 447 -12.52 -22.46 -7.72
N GLU A 448 -11.59 -22.00 -8.56
CA GLU A 448 -11.09 -22.75 -9.72
C GLU A 448 -10.09 -23.86 -9.31
N GLY A 449 -9.76 -23.95 -8.02
CA GLY A 449 -8.88 -24.96 -7.45
C GLY A 449 -7.41 -24.77 -7.84
N VAL A 450 -6.94 -23.53 -7.93
CA VAL A 450 -5.52 -23.21 -8.12
C VAL A 450 -4.76 -23.63 -6.86
N ASN A 451 -3.79 -24.49 -7.02
CA ASN A 451 -3.06 -25.13 -5.92
C ASN A 451 -1.54 -24.97 -6.02
N ASN A 452 -1.09 -24.05 -6.87
CA ASN A 452 0.33 -23.81 -7.17
C ASN A 452 0.73 -22.33 -7.15
N ALA A 453 -0.16 -21.41 -6.74
CA ALA A 453 0.13 -19.99 -6.62
C ALA A 453 0.52 -19.60 -5.19
N ILE A 454 1.67 -18.94 -5.05
CA ILE A 454 2.18 -18.32 -3.82
C ILE A 454 1.99 -16.81 -3.99
N TRP A 455 1.09 -16.21 -3.23
CA TRP A 455 0.70 -14.81 -3.42
C TRP A 455 1.65 -13.84 -2.74
N ILE A 456 2.13 -12.87 -3.51
CA ILE A 456 3.11 -11.87 -3.09
C ILE A 456 2.43 -10.51 -3.03
N PHE A 457 2.32 -9.94 -1.83
CA PHE A 457 1.92 -8.54 -1.63
C PHE A 457 3.14 -7.64 -1.78
N ASN A 458 3.16 -6.77 -2.80
CA ASN A 458 4.35 -6.00 -3.18
C ASN A 458 4.10 -4.49 -3.26
N PRO A 459 4.24 -3.76 -2.17
CA PRO A 459 4.27 -2.29 -2.20
C PRO A 459 5.63 -1.76 -2.64
N ILE A 460 5.69 -0.43 -2.91
CA ILE A 460 6.95 0.30 -2.94
C ILE A 460 7.39 0.69 -1.52
N ALA A 461 8.68 0.82 -1.32
CA ALA A 461 9.29 1.11 -0.02
C ALA A 461 8.74 2.38 0.67
N ARG A 462 8.45 3.42 -0.09
CA ARG A 462 7.89 4.69 0.39
C ARG A 462 6.78 5.12 -0.57
N SER A 463 5.59 5.36 -0.03
CA SER A 463 4.45 5.79 -0.85
C SER A 463 4.72 7.09 -1.61
N THR A 464 4.05 7.25 -2.75
CA THR A 464 4.04 8.49 -3.51
C THR A 464 2.58 8.95 -3.67
N PRO A 465 2.17 10.10 -3.09
CA PRO A 465 2.97 10.93 -2.19
C PRO A 465 3.33 10.22 -0.88
N TYR A 466 4.40 10.67 -0.23
CA TYR A 466 4.70 10.20 1.12
C TYR A 466 3.62 10.73 2.07
N SER A 467 2.76 9.82 2.55
CA SER A 467 1.55 10.14 3.29
C SER A 467 1.14 8.99 4.20
N ASN A 468 0.36 9.28 5.23
CA ASN A 468 -0.21 8.25 6.08
C ASN A 468 -1.32 7.47 5.35
N TRP A 469 -2.16 8.14 4.57
CA TRP A 469 -3.24 7.48 3.81
C TRP A 469 -2.71 6.53 2.74
N GLY A 470 -1.56 6.84 2.13
CA GLY A 470 -0.89 6.02 1.11
C GLY A 470 0.07 4.96 1.66
N ASP A 471 0.21 4.82 2.99
CA ASP A 471 1.13 3.85 3.56
C ASP A 471 0.75 2.40 3.18
N MET A 472 1.78 1.58 2.90
CA MET A 472 1.61 0.20 2.46
C MET A 472 0.74 -0.65 3.39
N LEU A 473 0.77 -0.37 4.69
CA LEU A 473 0.01 -1.14 5.68
C LEU A 473 -1.50 -0.98 5.51
N ASN A 474 -1.93 0.14 4.94
CA ASN A 474 -3.35 0.37 4.64
C ASN A 474 -3.88 -0.52 3.50
N PHE A 475 -2.98 -1.05 2.64
CA PHE A 475 -3.33 -1.88 1.49
C PHE A 475 -3.18 -3.38 1.75
N MET A 476 -2.73 -3.80 2.93
CA MET A 476 -2.49 -5.22 3.23
C MET A 476 -3.77 -6.05 3.13
N PRO A 477 -3.85 -7.05 2.24
CA PRO A 477 -5.07 -7.81 1.98
C PRO A 477 -5.55 -8.71 3.12
N GLY A 478 -4.69 -8.95 4.10
CA GLY A 478 -4.95 -9.84 5.23
C GLY A 478 -4.16 -11.16 5.15
N GLU A 479 -3.98 -11.79 6.31
CA GLU A 479 -3.13 -12.98 6.48
C GLU A 479 -3.60 -14.21 5.67
N ASP A 480 -4.91 -14.32 5.42
CA ASP A 480 -5.47 -15.43 4.65
C ASP A 480 -5.15 -15.34 3.14
N TYR A 481 -4.72 -14.19 2.67
CA TYR A 481 -4.62 -13.87 1.24
C TYR A 481 -3.19 -13.59 0.78
N VAL A 482 -2.20 -13.66 1.66
CA VAL A 482 -0.80 -13.34 1.38
C VAL A 482 0.11 -14.39 1.99
N GLN A 483 1.07 -14.89 1.21
CA GLN A 483 2.07 -15.85 1.69
C GLN A 483 3.48 -15.29 1.69
N MET A 484 3.76 -14.24 0.90
CA MET A 484 5.06 -13.58 0.84
C MET A 484 4.92 -12.06 0.79
N LEU A 485 5.87 -11.37 1.37
CA LEU A 485 6.03 -9.93 1.21
C LEU A 485 6.97 -9.65 0.03
N GLY A 486 6.48 -8.90 -0.95
CA GLY A 486 7.29 -8.36 -2.03
C GLY A 486 7.77 -6.94 -1.71
N LEU A 487 8.91 -6.56 -2.23
CA LEU A 487 9.49 -5.24 -2.05
C LEU A 487 9.92 -4.67 -3.39
N THR A 488 9.69 -3.37 -3.57
CA THR A 488 10.30 -2.57 -4.64
C THR A 488 11.06 -1.42 -4.01
N SER A 489 12.35 -1.30 -4.33
CA SER A 489 13.18 -0.20 -3.86
C SER A 489 14.40 0.00 -4.75
N TYR A 490 14.54 1.20 -5.31
CA TYR A 490 15.62 1.55 -6.22
C TYR A 490 16.58 2.56 -5.61
N GLU A 491 17.87 2.44 -5.92
CA GLU A 491 18.84 3.50 -5.75
C GLU A 491 18.96 4.30 -7.05
N MET A 492 18.46 5.54 -7.02
CA MET A 492 18.36 6.41 -8.20
C MET A 492 19.33 7.60 -8.15
N GLY A 493 20.23 7.65 -7.17
CA GLY A 493 21.21 8.73 -7.06
C GLY A 493 22.13 8.80 -8.28
N ASN A 494 22.28 9.98 -8.88
CA ASN A 494 23.11 10.19 -10.06
C ASN A 494 24.58 10.52 -9.73
N ASP A 495 24.87 10.83 -8.49
CA ASP A 495 26.21 11.16 -7.99
C ASP A 495 26.49 10.55 -6.62
N ALA A 496 27.76 10.55 -6.21
CA ALA A 496 28.18 9.92 -4.97
C ALA A 496 27.63 10.60 -3.69
N GLU A 497 27.21 11.86 -3.75
CA GLU A 497 26.71 12.60 -2.58
C GLU A 497 25.26 12.21 -2.27
N ASN A 498 24.48 11.93 -3.32
CA ASN A 498 23.06 11.57 -3.23
C ASN A 498 22.83 10.05 -3.25
N TYR A 499 23.89 9.25 -3.42
CA TYR A 499 23.82 7.80 -3.54
C TYR A 499 23.72 7.14 -2.18
N ARG A 500 22.62 6.46 -1.91
CA ARG A 500 22.38 5.75 -0.66
C ARG A 500 22.90 4.32 -0.75
N SER A 501 23.48 3.84 0.31
CA SER A 501 23.96 2.47 0.42
C SER A 501 22.79 1.45 0.42
N PHE A 502 23.08 0.19 0.12
CA PHE A 502 22.12 -0.90 0.30
C PHE A 502 21.63 -0.96 1.76
N TYR A 503 22.53 -0.78 2.70
CA TYR A 503 22.21 -0.74 4.13
C TYR A 503 21.18 0.34 4.46
N ASP A 504 21.37 1.56 3.98
CA ASP A 504 20.48 2.70 4.29
C ASP A 504 19.06 2.46 3.74
N HIS A 505 18.95 1.95 2.51
CA HIS A 505 17.67 1.62 1.90
C HIS A 505 16.89 0.58 2.69
N TYR A 506 17.52 -0.57 2.94
CA TYR A 506 16.81 -1.72 3.48
C TYR A 506 16.68 -1.68 5.00
N THR A 507 17.56 -0.98 5.71
CA THR A 507 17.39 -0.72 7.15
C THR A 507 16.21 0.22 7.40
N GLU A 508 16.07 1.30 6.64
CA GLU A 508 14.91 2.21 6.76
C GLU A 508 13.61 1.47 6.47
N LEU A 509 13.57 0.72 5.37
CA LEU A 509 12.40 -0.05 4.97
C LEU A 509 12.00 -1.07 6.05
N TYR A 510 12.98 -1.79 6.60
CA TYR A 510 12.77 -2.74 7.70
C TYR A 510 12.22 -2.05 8.95
N GLN A 511 12.86 -0.97 9.40
CA GLN A 511 12.44 -0.26 10.61
C GLN A 511 11.01 0.26 10.55
N ARG A 512 10.59 0.70 9.37
CA ARG A 512 9.22 1.17 9.14
C ARG A 512 8.19 0.05 9.15
N ASN A 513 8.57 -1.15 8.74
CA ASN A 513 7.68 -2.26 8.46
C ASN A 513 8.06 -3.55 9.19
N THR A 514 8.79 -3.45 10.29
CA THR A 514 9.29 -4.59 11.10
C THR A 514 8.25 -5.68 11.32
N PRO A 515 6.97 -5.37 11.66
CA PRO A 515 5.97 -6.41 11.90
C PRO A 515 5.82 -7.40 10.76
N TYR A 516 5.88 -6.91 9.53
CA TYR A 516 5.72 -7.73 8.32
C TYR A 516 6.99 -8.46 7.94
N PHE A 517 8.14 -7.77 8.01
CA PHE A 517 9.43 -8.37 7.70
C PHE A 517 9.79 -9.55 8.61
N ASP A 518 9.36 -9.50 9.88
CA ASP A 518 9.68 -10.56 10.83
C ASP A 518 8.76 -11.79 10.68
N GLN A 519 7.61 -11.63 10.04
CA GLN A 519 6.59 -12.68 9.98
C GLN A 519 6.53 -13.41 8.62
N TYR A 520 6.86 -12.71 7.53
CA TYR A 520 6.75 -13.25 6.18
C TYR A 520 8.12 -13.51 5.57
N PRO A 521 8.31 -14.60 4.80
CA PRO A 521 9.40 -14.65 3.85
C PRO A 521 9.22 -13.52 2.85
N ALA A 522 10.29 -12.80 2.54
CA ALA A 522 10.27 -11.65 1.66
C ALA A 522 11.03 -11.93 0.36
N ILE A 523 10.58 -11.31 -0.72
CA ILE A 523 11.27 -11.23 -2.00
C ILE A 523 11.48 -9.76 -2.35
N ILE A 524 12.69 -9.37 -2.72
CA ILE A 524 12.89 -8.11 -3.41
C ILE A 524 12.48 -8.36 -4.87
N SER A 525 11.21 -8.15 -5.16
CA SER A 525 10.62 -8.49 -6.45
C SER A 525 11.10 -7.59 -7.58
N GLU A 526 11.63 -6.42 -7.21
CA GLU A 526 12.05 -5.41 -8.17
C GLU A 526 12.98 -4.40 -7.50
N PHE A 527 14.23 -4.38 -7.91
CA PHE A 527 15.21 -3.41 -7.45
C PHE A 527 16.37 -3.27 -8.42
N ALA A 528 17.03 -2.14 -8.35
CA ALA A 528 18.33 -1.92 -8.96
C ALA A 528 19.03 -0.74 -8.28
N ALA A 529 20.30 -0.55 -8.63
CA ALA A 529 21.05 0.65 -8.33
C ALA A 529 21.52 1.28 -9.65
N GLY A 530 21.38 2.59 -9.77
CA GLY A 530 21.82 3.34 -10.94
C GLY A 530 23.34 3.39 -11.04
N SER A 531 23.87 3.48 -12.23
CA SER A 531 25.29 3.77 -12.47
C SER A 531 25.59 5.27 -12.61
N GLY A 532 24.60 6.12 -12.35
CA GLY A 532 24.69 7.56 -12.63
C GLY A 532 24.76 7.83 -14.13
N GLY A 533 25.13 9.06 -14.48
CA GLY A 533 25.24 9.48 -15.88
C GLY A 533 23.94 9.85 -16.54
N GLU A 534 24.05 10.30 -17.75
CA GLU A 534 22.93 10.69 -18.60
C GLU A 534 23.09 10.12 -20.01
N VAL A 535 22.00 9.92 -20.69
CA VAL A 535 21.99 9.62 -22.12
C VAL A 535 20.94 10.47 -22.84
N MET A 536 21.20 10.79 -24.09
CA MET A 536 20.29 11.52 -24.95
C MET A 536 19.85 10.66 -26.13
N MET A 537 18.63 10.84 -26.57
CA MET A 537 18.18 10.24 -27.81
C MET A 537 18.80 10.99 -29.00
N ASN A 538 19.54 10.26 -29.82
CA ASN A 538 19.94 10.76 -31.12
C ASN A 538 18.81 10.44 -32.11
N TYR A 539 18.08 11.46 -32.54
CA TYR A 539 16.92 11.30 -33.42
C TYR A 539 17.30 10.90 -34.85
N ASP A 540 18.55 11.18 -35.29
CA ASP A 540 19.02 10.81 -36.62
C ASP A 540 19.29 9.30 -36.72
N THR A 541 19.82 8.71 -35.65
CA THR A 541 20.17 7.30 -35.56
C THR A 541 19.10 6.45 -34.84
N ASN A 542 18.15 7.10 -34.17
CA ASN A 542 17.17 6.51 -33.29
C ASN A 542 17.84 5.63 -32.19
N GLN A 543 18.97 6.09 -31.66
CA GLN A 543 19.72 5.43 -30.62
C GLN A 543 20.03 6.37 -29.46
N TYR A 544 20.22 5.78 -28.27
CA TYR A 544 20.64 6.51 -27.08
C TYR A 544 22.16 6.63 -27.06
N GLU A 545 22.64 7.84 -26.82
CA GLU A 545 24.06 8.15 -26.69
C GLU A 545 24.35 8.66 -25.28
N GLU A 546 25.40 8.10 -24.64
CA GLU A 546 25.85 8.55 -23.32
C GLU A 546 26.46 9.95 -23.43
N THR A 547 26.01 10.87 -22.56
CA THR A 547 26.45 12.27 -22.51
C THR A 547 27.04 12.61 -21.13
N GLU A 548 27.62 13.80 -21.01
CA GLU A 548 28.05 14.28 -19.69
C GLU A 548 26.85 14.69 -18.81
N PRO A 549 26.83 14.35 -17.49
CA PRO A 549 27.88 13.61 -16.82
C PRO A 549 27.91 12.13 -17.22
N MET A 550 29.12 11.59 -17.39
CA MET A 550 29.31 10.18 -17.75
C MET A 550 28.94 9.26 -16.61
N ARG A 551 28.56 8.01 -16.94
CA ARG A 551 28.25 6.98 -15.95
C ARG A 551 29.42 6.76 -14.97
N ASN A 552 29.13 6.74 -13.67
CA ASN A 552 30.07 6.30 -12.64
C ASN A 552 29.92 4.80 -12.40
N LYS A 553 30.69 4.00 -13.12
CA LYS A 553 30.61 2.54 -13.10
C LYS A 553 30.96 1.92 -11.75
N ASP A 554 31.69 2.65 -10.91
CA ASP A 554 32.08 2.18 -9.57
C ASP A 554 30.93 2.27 -8.55
N LEU A 555 29.97 3.19 -8.72
CA LEU A 555 28.86 3.33 -7.79
C LEU A 555 28.03 2.05 -7.73
N GLN A 556 27.57 1.57 -8.88
CA GLN A 556 26.75 0.36 -8.97
C GLN A 556 27.53 -0.89 -8.49
N ALA A 557 28.80 -1.01 -8.88
CA ALA A 557 29.64 -2.13 -8.46
C ALA A 557 29.82 -2.18 -6.92
N LYS A 558 30.06 -1.03 -6.27
CA LYS A 558 30.19 -0.94 -4.81
C LYS A 558 28.89 -1.28 -4.11
N TRP A 559 27.77 -0.81 -4.63
CA TRP A 559 26.46 -1.10 -4.08
C TRP A 559 26.13 -2.61 -4.13
N VAL A 560 26.45 -3.26 -5.26
CA VAL A 560 26.30 -4.72 -5.41
C VAL A 560 27.23 -5.49 -4.45
N GLN A 561 28.48 -5.05 -4.29
CA GLN A 561 29.40 -5.66 -3.32
C GLN A 561 28.89 -5.55 -1.88
N GLU A 562 28.41 -4.37 -1.51
CA GLU A 562 27.79 -4.15 -0.19
C GLU A 562 26.58 -5.05 0.02
N MET A 563 25.65 -5.10 -0.95
CA MET A 563 24.48 -5.97 -0.93
C MET A 563 24.84 -7.42 -0.62
N PHE A 564 25.81 -7.98 -1.34
CA PHE A 564 26.25 -9.35 -1.12
C PHE A 564 26.96 -9.56 0.20
N THR A 565 27.56 -8.52 0.80
CA THR A 565 28.11 -8.61 2.15
C THR A 565 27.03 -9.01 3.16
N TYR A 566 25.82 -8.47 3.02
CA TYR A 566 24.70 -8.82 3.89
C TYR A 566 24.02 -10.14 3.50
N PHE A 567 23.84 -10.39 2.21
CA PHE A 567 23.18 -11.61 1.76
C PHE A 567 24.01 -12.87 1.99
N ASN A 568 25.32 -12.77 1.97
CA ASN A 568 26.24 -13.88 2.20
C ASN A 568 26.77 -13.96 3.64
N ALA A 569 26.22 -13.15 4.57
CA ALA A 569 26.59 -13.22 5.97
C ALA A 569 26.25 -14.61 6.55
N GLU A 570 27.23 -15.24 7.22
CA GLU A 570 27.03 -16.56 7.87
C GLU A 570 25.92 -16.50 8.93
N ASP A 571 25.90 -15.42 9.72
CA ASP A 571 24.86 -15.16 10.72
C ASP A 571 24.03 -13.92 10.38
N LYS A 572 22.94 -14.14 9.65
CA LYS A 572 21.99 -13.08 9.30
C LYS A 572 21.15 -12.55 10.47
N SER A 573 21.24 -13.16 11.65
CA SER A 573 20.57 -12.63 12.83
C SER A 573 21.11 -11.26 13.26
N GLN A 574 22.34 -10.94 12.88
CA GLN A 574 22.97 -9.63 13.10
C GLN A 574 22.44 -8.54 12.13
N TYR A 575 21.76 -8.96 11.06
CA TYR A 575 21.22 -8.10 10.01
C TYR A 575 19.72 -8.36 9.81
N PRO A 576 18.85 -7.94 10.76
CA PRO A 576 17.41 -8.24 10.73
C PRO A 576 16.73 -7.84 9.42
N PHE A 577 17.21 -6.76 8.80
CA PHE A 577 16.64 -6.22 7.56
C PHE A 577 16.81 -7.13 6.32
N VAL A 578 17.72 -8.10 6.35
CA VAL A 578 17.89 -9.09 5.28
C VAL A 578 17.55 -10.52 5.68
N LYS A 579 17.33 -10.78 6.96
CA LYS A 579 17.12 -12.13 7.51
C LYS A 579 16.02 -12.92 6.79
N ASN A 580 14.91 -12.26 6.51
CA ASN A 580 13.74 -12.88 5.87
C ASN A 580 13.66 -12.64 4.36
N ILE A 581 14.62 -11.93 3.75
CA ILE A 581 14.73 -11.84 2.30
C ILE A 581 15.25 -13.18 1.76
N LYS A 582 14.40 -13.87 0.99
CA LYS A 582 14.65 -15.22 0.48
C LYS A 582 14.87 -15.27 -1.02
N ALA A 583 14.52 -14.18 -1.70
CA ALA A 583 14.68 -14.05 -3.14
C ALA A 583 14.91 -12.59 -3.52
N ALA A 584 15.59 -12.36 -4.66
CA ALA A 584 15.86 -11.03 -5.17
C ALA A 584 15.90 -11.02 -6.71
N ILE A 585 15.29 -10.01 -7.31
CA ILE A 585 15.19 -9.86 -8.76
C ILE A 585 15.71 -8.48 -9.15
N TRP A 586 16.88 -8.47 -9.79
CA TRP A 586 17.41 -7.23 -10.34
C TRP A 586 16.64 -6.78 -11.56
N PHE A 587 16.22 -5.51 -11.57
CA PHE A 587 15.52 -4.90 -12.70
C PHE A 587 16.55 -4.31 -13.68
N SER A 588 16.91 -5.08 -14.70
CA SER A 588 17.96 -4.75 -15.67
C SER A 588 17.40 -4.03 -16.90
N THR A 589 16.84 -2.85 -16.67
CA THR A 589 16.37 -1.96 -17.75
C THR A 589 16.71 -0.53 -17.39
N ASN A 590 16.51 0.40 -18.31
CA ASN A 590 16.78 1.81 -18.10
C ASN A 590 15.48 2.58 -17.96
N ASP A 591 15.46 3.53 -17.07
CA ASP A 591 14.34 4.43 -16.88
C ASP A 591 14.52 5.65 -17.79
N VAL A 592 13.54 5.88 -18.66
CA VAL A 592 13.61 6.91 -19.69
C VAL A 592 12.65 8.03 -19.35
N VAL A 593 13.19 9.23 -19.18
CA VAL A 593 12.41 10.45 -18.96
C VAL A 593 12.45 11.30 -20.22
N VAL A 594 11.27 11.71 -20.69
CA VAL A 594 11.14 12.65 -21.81
C VAL A 594 11.10 14.07 -21.26
N LEU A 595 12.06 14.89 -21.64
CA LEU A 595 12.18 16.29 -21.25
C LEU A 595 12.03 17.17 -22.47
N ASN A 596 10.93 17.92 -22.57
CA ASN A 596 10.57 18.73 -23.73
C ASN A 596 10.53 17.87 -25.03
N ASP A 597 11.27 18.27 -26.06
CA ASP A 597 11.37 17.50 -27.31
C ASP A 597 12.54 16.50 -27.30
N GLU A 598 13.21 16.32 -26.16
CA GLU A 598 14.36 15.43 -26.00
C GLU A 598 14.02 14.26 -25.07
N THR A 599 14.46 13.08 -25.44
CA THR A 599 14.38 11.90 -24.56
C THR A 599 15.69 11.77 -23.81
N LYS A 600 15.60 11.74 -22.48
CA LYS A 600 16.75 11.61 -21.59
C LYS A 600 16.57 10.44 -20.66
N ILE A 601 17.55 9.56 -20.58
CA ILE A 601 17.61 8.52 -19.56
C ILE A 601 18.26 9.14 -18.33
N THR A 602 17.52 9.17 -17.21
CA THR A 602 18.03 9.68 -15.94
C THR A 602 18.55 8.57 -15.03
N ASN A 603 18.07 7.32 -15.21
CA ASN A 603 18.41 6.18 -14.37
C ASN A 603 18.92 5.03 -15.21
N TYR A 604 20.20 4.79 -15.16
CA TYR A 604 20.86 3.75 -15.93
C TYR A 604 21.02 2.49 -15.07
N LEU A 605 19.99 1.63 -15.08
CA LEU A 605 19.86 0.46 -14.20
C LEU A 605 20.30 -0.85 -14.86
N LYS A 606 20.38 -0.85 -16.20
CA LYS A 606 20.67 -2.04 -16.99
C LYS A 606 22.05 -2.60 -16.71
N LEU A 607 22.12 -3.92 -16.53
CA LEU A 607 23.36 -4.69 -16.49
C LEU A 607 23.85 -4.95 -17.91
N ASP A 608 24.75 -4.15 -18.38
CA ASP A 608 25.34 -4.27 -19.70
C ASP A 608 26.86 -4.58 -19.65
N ASP A 609 27.42 -4.92 -20.79
CA ASP A 609 28.83 -5.33 -20.90
C ASP A 609 29.81 -4.18 -20.61
N ALA A 610 29.35 -2.93 -20.60
CA ALA A 610 30.14 -1.77 -20.21
C ALA A 610 30.37 -1.70 -18.69
N LEU A 611 29.61 -2.44 -17.89
CA LEU A 611 29.67 -2.48 -16.43
C LEU A 611 30.48 -3.68 -15.91
N ILE A 612 31.69 -3.88 -16.42
CA ILE A 612 32.53 -5.02 -16.06
C ILE A 612 32.71 -5.18 -14.55
N GLY A 613 32.85 -4.08 -13.80
CA GLY A 613 32.98 -4.08 -12.35
C GLY A 613 31.71 -4.59 -11.65
N THR A 614 30.54 -4.19 -12.14
CA THR A 614 29.23 -4.65 -11.62
C THR A 614 29.02 -6.13 -11.90
N LEU A 615 29.28 -6.58 -13.13
CA LEU A 615 29.16 -7.99 -13.49
C LEU A 615 30.10 -8.87 -12.69
N ALA A 616 31.33 -8.41 -12.45
CA ALA A 616 32.30 -9.11 -11.58
C ALA A 616 31.84 -9.18 -10.11
N ALA A 617 31.23 -8.10 -9.59
CA ALA A 617 30.66 -8.06 -8.25
C ALA A 617 29.49 -9.06 -8.10
N PHE A 618 28.61 -9.16 -9.10
CA PHE A 618 27.56 -10.18 -9.13
C PHE A 618 28.14 -11.59 -9.17
N LYS A 619 29.09 -11.85 -10.07
CA LYS A 619 29.72 -13.17 -10.18
C LYS A 619 30.34 -13.63 -8.85
N GLU A 620 31.09 -12.75 -8.17
CA GLU A 620 31.70 -13.07 -6.89
C GLU A 620 30.66 -13.25 -5.78
N GLY A 621 29.64 -12.38 -5.74
CA GLY A 621 28.58 -12.46 -4.75
C GLY A 621 27.73 -13.72 -4.89
N LEU A 622 27.34 -14.08 -6.09
CA LEU A 622 26.54 -15.28 -6.38
C LEU A 622 27.31 -16.56 -6.11
N LYS A 623 28.62 -16.60 -6.34
CA LYS A 623 29.48 -17.74 -6.03
C LYS A 623 29.44 -18.11 -4.54
N ASN A 624 29.27 -17.13 -3.67
CA ASN A 624 29.28 -17.30 -2.21
C ASN A 624 27.85 -17.47 -1.62
N ASN A 625 26.82 -17.50 -2.47
CA ASN A 625 25.42 -17.62 -2.05
C ASN A 625 24.94 -19.08 -1.93
N HIS A 626 25.82 -20.04 -1.77
CA HIS A 626 25.50 -21.48 -1.71
C HIS A 626 25.55 -22.05 -0.29
#